data_73a84c5f261fb7a2efd4d1d02ba7ebaf
#
_entry.id   73a84c5f261fb7a2efd4d1d02ba7ebaf
#
_cell.length_a   1.000
_cell.length_b   1.000
_cell.length_c   1.000
_cell.angle_alpha   90.00
_cell.angle_beta   90.00
_cell.angle_gamma   90.00
#
_symmetry.space_group_name_H-M   'P 1'
#
loop_
_entity.id
_entity.type
_entity.pdbx_description
1 polymer ?
#
loop_
_entity_poly.entity_id
_entity_poly.type
_entity_poly.pdbx_seq_one_letter_code
_entity_poly.pdbx_strand_id
1 'polypeptide(L)'
;MGSALSTVREYLTPALERVQSFLPPDVSVSIRTVLVFSSTLLLGYLLLRRDGKKRPPGPFAFPVVGNMPQMAGIKDVHRFMMKLRLRYGDVFRLKIGPMTTVVVCGPSLVRDTLVNKGSYVINRPNWIYIIDKIFKGKGVFWSNGDQWRHMRKFAVVALRNLGVGKRSLEERIFEECSILIEAWEDLDGRSFNIKPYLANAVANIICNIVFGERFEYTDKEFKELLGYLEFLFKNAGIQVPENFFPWIRYIRGDAPAQKMINNDKKLQEFVVKKVNEHRVDFDPDNLRDFIDLFLKTEQEGDSKIAVEDVFRTTVDLFLAGSEATSVALQWFLLYMARFPDIQQRCLDAVKKETGGGRPVSLADKDKLTYIVATLNEVLRLASVAPMAPPHSVVKPVEIGGYNLDVNDLVVFHLYSCHMDPELWTKPEVFRPERWIDEEGKIIKNPAFMPFGAGPRTCLGEPLVMMELFLFAANLLQRFEFRLEPGAEIPSLEGHQDGITNRPLDFGLQALARSTA
;
A
#
# COMPACT_ATOMS: atom_id res chain seq x y z
N MET A 1 -1.23 42.24 24.25
CA MET A 1 0.04 41.66 24.76
C MET A 1 -0.10 40.99 26.13
N GLY A 2 -0.95 41.47 27.05
CA GLY A 2 -1.12 40.91 28.40
C GLY A 2 -1.76 39.50 28.44
N SER A 3 -2.75 39.21 27.61
CA SER A 3 -3.47 37.92 27.61
C SER A 3 -2.63 36.74 27.02
N ALA A 4 -1.80 37.01 26.06
CA ALA A 4 -0.92 35.95 25.48
C ALA A 4 0.19 35.53 26.45
N LEU A 5 0.70 36.47 27.26
CA LEU A 5 1.71 36.19 28.29
C LEU A 5 1.12 35.43 29.51
N SER A 6 -0.15 35.66 29.87
CA SER A 6 -0.82 34.91 30.94
C SER A 6 -1.05 33.45 30.52
N THR A 7 -1.50 33.20 29.30
CA THR A 7 -1.72 31.84 28.76
C THR A 7 -0.41 31.06 28.66
N VAL A 8 0.67 31.67 28.15
CA VAL A 8 1.99 31.03 28.08
C VAL A 8 2.52 30.68 29.47
N ARG A 9 2.26 31.54 30.48
CA ARG A 9 2.67 31.31 31.87
C ARG A 9 1.92 30.13 32.48
N GLU A 10 0.64 29.99 32.21
CA GLU A 10 -0.23 28.91 32.71
C GLU A 10 0.22 27.52 32.24
N TYR A 11 0.63 27.42 30.99
CA TYR A 11 1.12 26.13 30.41
C TYR A 11 2.57 25.81 30.76
N LEU A 12 3.43 26.82 30.98
CA LEU A 12 4.85 26.58 31.26
C LEU A 12 5.13 26.38 32.74
N THR A 13 4.30 26.89 33.66
CA THR A 13 4.52 26.77 35.10
C THR A 13 4.61 25.31 35.58
N PRO A 14 3.67 24.39 35.20
CA PRO A 14 3.76 22.99 35.64
C PRO A 14 4.99 22.25 35.08
N ALA A 15 5.42 22.62 33.86
CA ALA A 15 6.62 22.03 33.26
C ALA A 15 7.90 22.52 33.94
N LEU A 16 7.93 23.79 34.34
CA LEU A 16 9.04 24.40 35.11
C LEU A 16 9.16 23.82 36.50
N GLU A 17 8.06 23.59 37.20
CA GLU A 17 8.05 22.95 38.51
C GLU A 17 8.62 21.53 38.45
N ARG A 18 8.29 20.79 37.42
CA ARG A 18 8.89 19.45 37.17
C ARG A 18 10.37 19.53 36.88
N VAL A 19 10.83 20.48 36.04
CA VAL A 19 12.26 20.66 35.76
C VAL A 19 13.00 21.09 37.02
N GLN A 20 12.40 21.98 37.83
CA GLN A 20 12.98 22.43 39.08
C GLN A 20 13.17 21.30 40.10
N SER A 21 12.30 20.29 40.11
CA SER A 21 12.42 19.12 41.00
C SER A 21 13.60 18.19 40.67
N PHE A 22 14.20 18.33 39.50
CA PHE A 22 15.43 17.58 39.09
C PHE A 22 16.72 18.37 39.26
N LEU A 23 16.64 19.64 39.68
CA LEU A 23 17.80 20.49 39.87
C LEU A 23 18.21 20.58 41.33
N PRO A 24 19.50 20.83 41.64
CA PRO A 24 19.95 21.12 43.00
C PRO A 24 19.17 22.32 43.59
N PRO A 25 18.92 22.34 44.89
CA PRO A 25 18.05 23.35 45.54
C PRO A 25 18.55 24.80 45.43
N ASP A 26 19.80 24.99 45.13
CA ASP A 26 20.47 26.27 44.91
C ASP A 26 20.36 26.80 43.48
N VAL A 27 19.79 26.00 42.55
CA VAL A 27 19.61 26.38 41.14
C VAL A 27 18.16 26.72 40.86
N SER A 28 17.81 28.01 40.73
CA SER A 28 16.48 28.45 40.30
C SER A 28 16.46 28.80 38.82
N VAL A 29 15.55 28.14 38.06
CA VAL A 29 15.34 28.42 36.63
C VAL A 29 14.13 29.31 36.44
N SER A 30 14.35 30.55 36.05
CA SER A 30 13.24 31.47 35.78
C SER A 30 12.67 31.25 34.36
N ILE A 31 11.35 31.58 34.16
CA ILE A 31 10.71 31.59 32.83
C ILE A 31 11.53 32.41 31.82
N ARG A 32 12.13 33.52 32.26
CA ARG A 32 13.00 34.36 31.42
C ARG A 32 14.24 33.60 30.95
N THR A 33 14.89 32.84 31.83
CA THR A 33 16.06 32.04 31.51
C THR A 33 15.74 30.97 30.47
N VAL A 34 14.59 30.27 30.63
CA VAL A 34 14.13 29.26 29.65
C VAL A 34 13.80 29.90 28.31
N LEU A 35 13.13 31.05 28.29
CA LEU A 35 12.81 31.76 27.04
C LEU A 35 14.07 32.27 26.33
N VAL A 36 15.03 32.83 27.04
CA VAL A 36 16.30 33.29 26.45
C VAL A 36 17.08 32.11 25.93
N PHE A 37 17.23 31.03 26.68
CA PHE A 37 17.93 29.83 26.27
C PHE A 37 17.27 29.18 25.02
N SER A 38 15.94 29.03 25.05
CA SER A 38 15.17 28.49 23.92
C SER A 38 15.27 29.37 22.68
N SER A 39 15.23 30.70 22.85
CA SER A 39 15.38 31.65 21.76
C SER A 39 16.81 31.63 21.18
N THR A 40 17.81 31.51 22.03
CA THR A 40 19.23 31.39 21.60
C THR A 40 19.47 30.09 20.86
N LEU A 41 18.93 28.96 21.36
CA LEU A 41 18.99 27.67 20.68
C LEU A 41 18.27 27.72 19.34
N LEU A 42 17.08 28.33 19.29
CA LEU A 42 16.31 28.48 18.04
C LEU A 42 17.08 29.35 17.04
N LEU A 43 17.64 30.47 17.47
CA LEU A 43 18.44 31.35 16.62
C LEU A 43 19.71 30.64 16.12
N GLY A 44 20.44 29.96 17.01
CA GLY A 44 21.60 29.13 16.66
C GLY A 44 21.24 28.06 15.65
N TYR A 45 20.15 27.32 15.86
CA TYR A 45 19.64 26.33 14.93
C TYR A 45 19.27 26.92 13.56
N LEU A 46 18.63 28.10 13.53
CA LEU A 46 18.27 28.78 12.28
C LEU A 46 19.49 29.29 11.52
N LEU A 47 20.51 29.75 12.22
CA LEU A 47 21.78 30.24 11.64
C LEU A 47 22.66 29.10 11.10
N LEU A 48 22.78 28.01 11.82
CA LEU A 48 23.57 26.84 11.46
C LEU A 48 22.98 26.04 10.29
N ARG A 49 21.72 26.29 9.94
CA ARG A 49 20.94 25.51 8.96
C ARG A 49 21.10 25.95 7.51
N ARG A 50 21.90 26.94 7.18
CA ARG A 50 22.16 27.39 5.79
C ARG A 50 23.29 26.59 5.17
N ASP A 51 22.95 25.46 4.53
CA ASP A 51 23.90 24.60 3.81
C ASP A 51 24.20 25.05 2.37
N GLY A 52 23.68 26.20 1.94
CA GLY A 52 23.85 26.75 0.57
C GLY A 52 23.16 25.95 -0.52
N LYS A 53 22.55 24.81 -0.21
CA LYS A 53 21.88 23.94 -1.17
C LYS A 53 20.46 24.38 -1.42
N LYS A 54 20.01 24.29 -2.67
CA LYS A 54 18.61 24.55 -3.03
C LYS A 54 17.72 23.40 -2.57
N ARG A 55 17.16 23.54 -1.38
CA ARG A 55 16.27 22.54 -0.78
C ARG A 55 14.81 22.72 -1.24
N PRO A 56 14.03 21.63 -1.32
CA PRO A 56 12.59 21.74 -1.61
C PRO A 56 11.88 22.64 -0.59
N PRO A 57 10.91 23.47 -1.03
CA PRO A 57 10.06 24.24 -0.12
C PRO A 57 9.20 23.33 0.74
N GLY A 58 8.56 23.87 1.77
CA GLY A 58 7.65 23.11 2.62
C GLY A 58 7.10 23.96 3.75
N PRO A 59 6.14 23.43 4.52
CA PRO A 59 5.61 24.11 5.68
C PRO A 59 6.66 24.32 6.74
N PHE A 60 6.44 25.31 7.61
CA PHE A 60 7.32 25.56 8.75
C PHE A 60 7.43 24.31 9.63
N ALA A 61 8.65 23.87 9.86
CA ALA A 61 8.94 22.71 10.70
C ALA A 61 9.33 23.16 12.10
N PHE A 62 8.59 22.71 13.11
CA PHE A 62 8.90 23.00 14.51
C PHE A 62 10.22 22.34 14.92
N PRO A 63 11.00 22.93 15.84
CA PRO A 63 12.18 22.28 16.38
C PRO A 63 11.83 20.89 16.95
N VAL A 64 12.72 19.92 16.76
CA VAL A 64 12.65 18.53 17.20
C VAL A 64 11.54 17.74 16.51
N VAL A 65 10.28 18.16 16.63
CA VAL A 65 9.10 17.39 16.14
C VAL A 65 8.79 17.62 14.66
N GLY A 66 9.36 18.66 14.06
CA GLY A 66 9.14 18.96 12.64
C GLY A 66 7.70 19.34 12.32
N ASN A 67 7.10 18.70 11.32
CA ASN A 67 5.73 18.93 10.88
C ASN A 67 4.69 17.99 11.52
N MET A 68 5.08 17.17 12.50
CA MET A 68 4.15 16.22 13.16
C MET A 68 2.90 16.90 13.74
N PRO A 69 2.98 18.08 14.38
CA PRO A 69 1.78 18.75 14.88
C PRO A 69 0.78 19.14 13.78
N GLN A 70 1.28 19.50 12.60
CA GLN A 70 0.43 19.84 11.43
C GLN A 70 -0.20 18.61 10.77
N MET A 71 0.35 17.43 11.03
CA MET A 71 -0.14 16.14 10.52
C MET A 71 -1.03 15.40 11.54
N ALA A 72 -1.06 15.86 12.78
CA ALA A 72 -1.85 15.24 13.83
C ALA A 72 -3.35 15.28 13.49
N GLY A 73 -4.02 14.12 13.59
CA GLY A 73 -5.45 13.98 13.32
C GLY A 73 -5.81 13.91 11.80
N ILE A 74 -4.84 13.99 10.90
CA ILE A 74 -5.10 13.81 9.48
C ILE A 74 -5.31 12.31 9.21
N LYS A 75 -6.50 11.96 8.75
CA LYS A 75 -6.85 10.60 8.33
C LYS A 75 -6.40 10.32 6.90
N ASP A 76 -6.67 11.23 5.96
CA ASP A 76 -6.37 11.09 4.54
C ASP A 76 -5.07 11.82 4.17
N VAL A 77 -3.94 11.16 4.45
CA VAL A 77 -2.60 11.74 4.24
C VAL A 77 -2.37 12.12 2.77
N HIS A 78 -2.82 11.29 1.83
CA HIS A 78 -2.65 11.56 0.40
C HIS A 78 -3.38 12.85 -0.04
N ARG A 79 -4.57 13.13 0.48
CA ARG A 79 -5.31 14.37 0.19
C ARG A 79 -4.66 15.59 0.83
N PHE A 80 -4.13 15.41 2.04
CA PHE A 80 -3.34 16.45 2.66
C PHE A 80 -2.09 16.79 1.82
N MET A 81 -1.40 15.79 1.28
CA MET A 81 -0.27 16.00 0.38
C MET A 81 -0.68 16.74 -0.91
N MET A 82 -1.88 16.48 -1.47
CA MET A 82 -2.40 17.26 -2.60
C MET A 82 -2.58 18.74 -2.25
N LYS A 83 -3.09 19.08 -1.06
CA LYS A 83 -3.19 20.48 -0.61
C LYS A 83 -1.82 21.15 -0.49
N LEU A 84 -0.81 20.41 -0.03
CA LEU A 84 0.56 20.92 0.02
C LEU A 84 1.17 21.10 -1.37
N ARG A 85 0.90 20.18 -2.31
CA ARG A 85 1.28 20.31 -3.73
C ARG A 85 0.81 21.65 -4.32
N LEU A 86 -0.45 22.01 -4.10
CA LEU A 86 -1.02 23.27 -4.59
C LEU A 86 -0.29 24.50 -4.04
N ARG A 87 0.29 24.41 -2.85
CA ARG A 87 0.97 25.53 -2.20
C ARG A 87 2.47 25.59 -2.47
N TYR A 88 3.13 24.43 -2.56
CA TYR A 88 4.59 24.34 -2.61
C TYR A 88 5.13 23.79 -3.94
N GLY A 89 4.25 23.35 -4.84
CA GLY A 89 4.62 22.73 -6.12
C GLY A 89 4.83 21.23 -6.04
N ASP A 90 5.30 20.64 -7.12
CA ASP A 90 5.42 19.19 -7.29
C ASP A 90 6.52 18.54 -6.45
N VAL A 91 7.45 19.30 -5.92
CA VAL A 91 8.49 18.81 -4.99
C VAL A 91 8.46 19.67 -3.74
N PHE A 92 8.11 19.06 -2.64
CA PHE A 92 8.13 19.74 -1.34
C PHE A 92 8.67 18.81 -0.26
N ARG A 93 9.09 19.42 0.86
CA ARG A 93 9.61 18.65 1.99
C ARG A 93 8.73 18.78 3.22
N LEU A 94 8.69 17.69 3.96
CA LEU A 94 8.19 17.62 5.33
C LEU A 94 9.33 17.18 6.23
N LYS A 95 9.38 17.70 7.43
CA LYS A 95 10.26 17.22 8.46
C LYS A 95 9.43 16.45 9.48
N ILE A 96 9.64 15.14 9.58
CA ILE A 96 8.89 14.28 10.51
C ILE A 96 9.87 13.84 11.59
N GLY A 97 9.79 14.47 12.76
CA GLY A 97 10.85 14.35 13.74
C GLY A 97 12.22 14.75 13.16
N PRO A 98 13.25 13.92 13.32
CA PRO A 98 14.60 14.19 12.76
C PRO A 98 14.69 13.95 11.24
N MET A 99 13.72 13.26 10.64
CA MET A 99 13.80 12.80 9.26
C MET A 99 13.30 13.85 8.27
N THR A 100 14.07 14.09 7.22
CA THR A 100 13.62 14.87 6.05
C THR A 100 12.92 13.94 5.08
N THR A 101 11.64 14.22 4.79
CA THR A 101 10.84 13.49 3.80
C THR A 101 10.53 14.43 2.65
N VAL A 102 10.96 14.09 1.46
CA VAL A 102 10.66 14.81 0.21
C VAL A 102 9.51 14.11 -0.49
N VAL A 103 8.45 14.84 -0.77
CA VAL A 103 7.31 14.35 -1.52
C VAL A 103 7.46 14.79 -2.97
N VAL A 104 7.37 13.83 -3.89
CA VAL A 104 7.45 14.04 -5.34
C VAL A 104 6.08 13.77 -5.94
N CYS A 105 5.50 14.76 -6.59
CA CYS A 105 4.17 14.76 -7.18
C CYS A 105 4.24 14.95 -8.71
N GLY A 106 3.12 14.66 -9.37
CA GLY A 106 2.96 14.84 -10.80
C GLY A 106 3.60 13.74 -11.65
N PRO A 107 2.94 13.31 -12.74
CA PRO A 107 3.32 12.09 -13.46
C PRO A 107 4.68 12.17 -14.14
N SER A 108 5.04 13.32 -14.69
CA SER A 108 6.33 13.53 -15.36
C SER A 108 7.49 13.37 -14.38
N LEU A 109 7.41 14.05 -13.24
CA LEU A 109 8.49 14.08 -12.26
C LEU A 109 8.61 12.77 -11.48
N VAL A 110 7.47 12.16 -11.10
CA VAL A 110 7.42 10.83 -10.47
C VAL A 110 8.06 9.79 -11.38
N ARG A 111 7.68 9.79 -12.67
CA ARG A 111 8.24 8.85 -13.65
C ARG A 111 9.74 9.08 -13.91
N ASP A 112 10.16 10.34 -14.11
CA ASP A 112 11.58 10.67 -14.28
C ASP A 112 12.41 10.18 -13.10
N THR A 113 11.93 10.45 -11.88
CA THR A 113 12.68 10.07 -10.67
C THR A 113 12.72 8.56 -10.47
N LEU A 114 11.61 7.84 -10.69
CA LEU A 114 11.55 6.39 -10.48
C LEU A 114 12.27 5.60 -11.58
N VAL A 115 12.26 6.08 -12.83
CA VAL A 115 12.82 5.37 -13.98
C VAL A 115 14.24 5.86 -14.28
N ASN A 116 14.40 7.14 -14.60
CA ASN A 116 15.70 7.68 -15.06
C ASN A 116 16.68 7.89 -13.90
N LYS A 117 16.18 8.33 -12.74
CA LYS A 117 16.98 8.53 -11.51
C LYS A 117 16.78 7.42 -10.48
N GLY A 118 16.14 6.31 -10.87
CA GLY A 118 15.77 5.22 -9.97
C GLY A 118 16.94 4.68 -9.15
N SER A 119 18.14 4.57 -9.73
CA SER A 119 19.34 4.10 -9.02
C SER A 119 19.81 5.02 -7.88
N TYR A 120 19.40 6.30 -7.87
CA TYR A 120 19.72 7.25 -6.81
C TYR A 120 18.78 7.17 -5.62
N VAL A 121 17.56 6.65 -5.83
CA VAL A 121 16.50 6.60 -4.83
C VAL A 121 15.97 5.17 -4.61
N ILE A 122 16.73 4.15 -4.95
CA ILE A 122 16.29 2.75 -5.00
C ILE A 122 16.14 2.10 -3.62
N ASN A 123 16.83 2.61 -2.60
CA ASN A 123 16.86 1.96 -1.30
C ASN A 123 15.57 2.17 -0.51
N ARG A 124 15.30 1.22 0.39
CA ARG A 124 14.29 1.32 1.43
C ARG A 124 14.91 1.83 2.73
N PRO A 125 14.20 2.67 3.51
CA PRO A 125 14.70 3.20 4.77
C PRO A 125 14.63 2.14 5.88
N ASN A 126 15.60 1.25 5.96
CA ASN A 126 15.66 0.19 6.95
C ASN A 126 16.10 0.65 8.34
N TRP A 127 16.41 1.93 8.53
CA TRP A 127 16.73 2.53 9.84
C TRP A 127 15.50 3.04 10.61
N ILE A 128 14.31 2.99 10.03
CA ILE A 128 13.05 3.32 10.71
C ILE A 128 12.75 2.21 11.73
N TYR A 129 12.50 2.56 12.98
CA TYR A 129 12.47 1.64 14.12
C TYR A 129 11.63 0.39 13.89
N ILE A 130 10.34 0.53 13.54
CA ILE A 130 9.48 -0.64 13.31
C ILE A 130 9.90 -1.43 12.08
N ILE A 131 10.29 -0.75 11.01
CA ILE A 131 10.77 -1.41 9.78
C ILE A 131 12.01 -2.25 10.10
N ASP A 132 12.97 -1.69 10.86
CA ASP A 132 14.15 -2.43 11.32
C ASP A 132 13.79 -3.64 12.17
N LYS A 133 12.85 -3.49 13.13
CA LYS A 133 12.47 -4.58 14.03
C LYS A 133 11.74 -5.73 13.34
N ILE A 134 10.84 -5.41 12.42
CA ILE A 134 10.03 -6.39 11.70
C ILE A 134 10.81 -7.00 10.54
N PHE A 135 11.36 -6.16 9.64
CA PHE A 135 11.90 -6.64 8.37
C PHE A 135 13.40 -6.91 8.39
N LYS A 136 14.16 -6.27 9.30
CA LYS A 136 15.61 -6.44 9.47
C LYS A 136 16.41 -6.30 8.15
N GLY A 137 15.88 -5.52 7.21
CA GLY A 137 16.46 -5.39 5.86
C GLY A 137 16.40 -6.66 5.02
N LYS A 138 15.52 -7.60 5.32
CA LYS A 138 15.36 -8.88 4.64
C LYS A 138 14.14 -8.88 3.71
N GLY A 139 14.03 -9.93 2.89
CA GLY A 139 12.95 -10.14 1.94
C GLY A 139 13.05 -9.28 0.68
N VAL A 140 12.03 -9.38 -0.19
CA VAL A 140 12.03 -8.66 -1.47
C VAL A 140 11.59 -7.20 -1.34
N PHE A 141 10.84 -6.87 -0.28
CA PHE A 141 10.23 -5.56 -0.13
C PHE A 141 11.17 -4.54 0.54
N TRP A 142 11.83 -4.93 1.66
CA TRP A 142 12.65 -4.03 2.48
C TRP A 142 14.16 -4.23 2.37
N SER A 143 14.65 -5.25 1.67
CA SER A 143 16.09 -5.41 1.43
C SER A 143 16.63 -4.38 0.44
N ASN A 144 17.94 -4.17 0.46
CA ASN A 144 18.65 -3.18 -0.35
C ASN A 144 19.85 -3.82 -1.08
N GLY A 145 20.42 -3.08 -2.02
CA GLY A 145 21.66 -3.46 -2.70
C GLY A 145 21.56 -4.76 -3.49
N ASP A 146 22.61 -5.58 -3.43
CA ASP A 146 22.69 -6.85 -4.18
C ASP A 146 21.77 -7.91 -3.63
N GLN A 147 21.56 -7.94 -2.30
CA GLN A 147 20.58 -8.81 -1.66
C GLN A 147 19.18 -8.62 -2.27
N TRP A 148 18.73 -7.37 -2.39
CA TRP A 148 17.47 -7.07 -3.04
C TRP A 148 17.45 -7.50 -4.52
N ARG A 149 18.52 -7.27 -5.27
CA ARG A 149 18.59 -7.64 -6.69
C ARG A 149 18.44 -9.14 -6.87
N HIS A 150 19.13 -9.94 -6.06
CA HIS A 150 19.05 -11.39 -6.10
C HIS A 150 17.65 -11.89 -5.71
N MET A 151 17.12 -11.40 -4.57
CA MET A 151 15.78 -11.78 -4.12
C MET A 151 14.69 -11.39 -5.11
N ARG A 152 14.76 -10.18 -5.68
CA ARG A 152 13.77 -9.76 -6.69
C ARG A 152 13.84 -10.63 -7.94
N LYS A 153 15.06 -10.92 -8.43
CA LYS A 153 15.24 -11.81 -9.59
C LYS A 153 14.66 -13.20 -9.32
N PHE A 154 14.98 -13.78 -8.17
CA PHE A 154 14.45 -15.08 -7.74
C PHE A 154 12.91 -15.04 -7.70
N ALA A 155 12.32 -14.09 -6.98
CA ALA A 155 10.87 -14.00 -6.82
C ALA A 155 10.14 -13.81 -8.17
N VAL A 156 10.66 -12.98 -9.09
CA VAL A 156 10.08 -12.80 -10.44
C VAL A 156 10.11 -14.10 -11.23
N VAL A 157 11.24 -14.82 -11.21
CA VAL A 157 11.38 -16.09 -11.93
C VAL A 157 10.48 -17.15 -11.30
N ALA A 158 10.45 -17.26 -9.98
CA ALA A 158 9.61 -18.20 -9.24
C ALA A 158 8.12 -17.99 -9.56
N LEU A 159 7.61 -16.77 -9.39
CA LEU A 159 6.22 -16.46 -9.69
C LEU A 159 5.84 -16.72 -11.15
N ARG A 160 6.73 -16.41 -12.09
CA ARG A 160 6.51 -16.73 -13.51
C ARG A 160 6.47 -18.23 -13.77
N ASN A 161 7.30 -19.02 -13.10
CA ASN A 161 7.29 -20.48 -13.19
C ASN A 161 6.01 -21.08 -12.63
N LEU A 162 5.48 -20.48 -11.55
CA LEU A 162 4.20 -20.86 -10.93
C LEU A 162 2.96 -20.35 -11.70
N GLY A 163 3.16 -19.76 -12.87
CA GLY A 163 2.07 -19.41 -13.77
C GLY A 163 1.58 -17.96 -13.66
N VAL A 164 2.18 -17.12 -12.85
CA VAL A 164 1.83 -15.69 -12.80
C VAL A 164 2.05 -15.04 -14.17
N GLY A 165 0.98 -14.45 -14.72
CA GLY A 165 0.95 -13.92 -16.08
C GLY A 165 0.75 -14.97 -17.17
N LYS A 166 0.42 -16.21 -16.83
CA LYS A 166 0.16 -17.32 -17.78
C LYS A 166 -1.20 -17.94 -17.52
N ARG A 167 -1.75 -18.62 -18.53
CA ARG A 167 -3.04 -19.34 -18.41
C ARG A 167 -3.05 -20.45 -17.37
N SER A 168 -1.91 -21.02 -17.03
CA SER A 168 -1.83 -22.11 -16.04
C SER A 168 -2.30 -21.70 -14.63
N LEU A 169 -2.32 -20.40 -14.29
CA LEU A 169 -2.85 -19.90 -13.02
C LEU A 169 -4.35 -19.59 -13.08
N GLU A 170 -4.93 -19.53 -14.27
CA GLU A 170 -6.34 -19.18 -14.47
C GLU A 170 -7.28 -20.13 -13.74
N GLU A 171 -7.01 -21.44 -13.79
CA GLU A 171 -7.83 -22.47 -13.15
C GLU A 171 -7.92 -22.25 -11.63
N ARG A 172 -6.80 -21.92 -11.00
CA ARG A 172 -6.74 -21.65 -9.55
C ARG A 172 -7.53 -20.37 -9.17
N ILE A 173 -7.44 -19.33 -9.98
CA ILE A 173 -8.22 -18.09 -9.77
C ILE A 173 -9.70 -18.36 -10.01
N PHE A 174 -10.03 -19.16 -11.01
CA PHE A 174 -11.40 -19.50 -11.35
C PHE A 174 -12.06 -20.38 -10.26
N GLU A 175 -11.33 -21.31 -9.67
CA GLU A 175 -11.78 -22.11 -8.54
C GLU A 175 -12.23 -21.21 -7.38
N GLU A 176 -11.39 -20.27 -6.94
CA GLU A 176 -11.75 -19.33 -5.87
C GLU A 176 -12.89 -18.38 -6.26
N CYS A 177 -12.96 -17.97 -7.53
CA CYS A 177 -14.08 -17.18 -8.03
C CYS A 177 -15.38 -17.96 -7.97
N SER A 178 -15.37 -19.26 -8.29
CA SER A 178 -16.54 -20.13 -8.25
C SER A 178 -17.04 -20.34 -6.81
N ILE A 179 -16.11 -20.60 -5.88
CA ILE A 179 -16.44 -20.73 -4.45
C ILE A 179 -17.04 -19.43 -3.90
N LEU A 180 -16.50 -18.28 -4.32
CA LEU A 180 -17.04 -16.98 -3.94
C LEU A 180 -18.45 -16.77 -4.50
N ILE A 181 -18.71 -17.18 -5.74
CA ILE A 181 -20.01 -17.11 -6.39
C ILE A 181 -21.02 -17.96 -5.61
N GLU A 182 -20.70 -19.22 -5.31
CA GLU A 182 -21.56 -20.13 -4.53
C GLU A 182 -21.88 -19.53 -3.15
N ALA A 183 -20.87 -19.02 -2.44
CA ALA A 183 -21.07 -18.39 -1.13
C ALA A 183 -21.97 -17.16 -1.19
N TRP A 184 -22.01 -16.42 -2.31
CA TRP A 184 -22.90 -15.27 -2.48
C TRP A 184 -24.30 -15.67 -2.97
N GLU A 185 -24.43 -16.76 -3.70
CA GLU A 185 -25.74 -17.33 -4.06
C GLU A 185 -26.52 -17.77 -2.83
N ASP A 186 -25.85 -18.37 -1.84
CA ASP A 186 -26.44 -18.78 -0.56
C ASP A 186 -27.00 -17.60 0.26
N LEU A 187 -26.57 -16.36 -0.05
CA LEU A 187 -27.11 -15.16 0.58
C LEU A 187 -28.47 -14.73 0.01
N ASP A 188 -28.89 -15.29 -1.11
CA ASP A 188 -30.19 -15.08 -1.74
C ASP A 188 -30.58 -13.58 -1.87
N GLY A 189 -29.64 -12.77 -2.37
CA GLY A 189 -29.83 -11.33 -2.58
C GLY A 189 -29.91 -10.48 -1.30
N ARG A 190 -29.68 -11.05 -0.12
CA ARG A 190 -29.58 -10.28 1.13
C ARG A 190 -28.37 -9.38 1.10
N SER A 191 -28.48 -8.23 1.77
CA SER A 191 -27.34 -7.32 1.94
C SER A 191 -26.29 -7.92 2.87
N PHE A 192 -25.01 -7.79 2.52
CA PHE A 192 -23.89 -8.34 3.28
C PHE A 192 -22.63 -7.48 3.16
N ASN A 193 -21.70 -7.69 4.09
CA ASN A 193 -20.36 -7.10 4.02
C ASN A 193 -19.47 -7.96 3.12
N ILE A 194 -19.00 -7.37 2.01
CA ILE A 194 -18.17 -8.07 1.01
C ILE A 194 -16.72 -8.30 1.47
N LYS A 195 -16.22 -7.49 2.43
CA LYS A 195 -14.81 -7.46 2.83
C LYS A 195 -14.26 -8.84 3.22
N PRO A 196 -14.88 -9.61 4.15
CA PRO A 196 -14.32 -10.90 4.56
C PRO A 196 -14.32 -11.94 3.42
N TYR A 197 -15.32 -11.92 2.55
CA TYR A 197 -15.38 -12.85 1.41
C TYR A 197 -14.26 -12.60 0.41
N LEU A 198 -14.05 -11.34 0.01
CA LEU A 198 -12.99 -10.96 -0.92
C LEU A 198 -11.60 -11.17 -0.31
N ALA A 199 -11.43 -10.88 0.98
CA ALA A 199 -10.17 -11.12 1.66
C ALA A 199 -9.79 -12.60 1.67
N ASN A 200 -10.76 -13.49 1.95
CA ASN A 200 -10.55 -14.94 1.94
C ASN A 200 -10.21 -15.44 0.53
N ALA A 201 -10.98 -15.06 -0.50
CA ALA A 201 -10.77 -15.52 -1.86
C ALA A 201 -9.40 -15.10 -2.40
N VAL A 202 -9.06 -13.81 -2.29
CA VAL A 202 -7.76 -13.29 -2.76
C VAL A 202 -6.60 -13.88 -1.98
N ALA A 203 -6.73 -14.02 -0.64
CA ALA A 203 -5.68 -14.64 0.17
C ALA A 203 -5.46 -16.12 -0.17
N ASN A 204 -6.51 -16.86 -0.53
CA ASN A 204 -6.37 -18.26 -0.97
C ASN A 204 -5.61 -18.40 -2.28
N ILE A 205 -5.79 -17.48 -3.23
CA ILE A 205 -5.01 -17.50 -4.47
C ILE A 205 -3.52 -17.36 -4.16
N ILE A 206 -3.15 -16.41 -3.31
CA ILE A 206 -1.74 -16.23 -2.93
C ILE A 206 -1.23 -17.39 -2.05
N CYS A 207 -2.05 -17.97 -1.16
CA CYS A 207 -1.69 -19.17 -0.40
C CYS A 207 -1.40 -20.35 -1.32
N ASN A 208 -2.22 -20.55 -2.34
CA ASN A 208 -2.00 -21.60 -3.32
C ASN A 208 -0.68 -21.41 -4.12
N ILE A 209 -0.31 -20.16 -4.43
CA ILE A 209 0.97 -19.86 -5.11
C ILE A 209 2.15 -20.05 -4.17
N VAL A 210 2.01 -19.66 -2.89
CA VAL A 210 3.12 -19.57 -1.94
C VAL A 210 3.30 -20.86 -1.14
N PHE A 211 2.20 -21.48 -0.71
CA PHE A 211 2.16 -22.66 0.18
C PHE A 211 1.63 -23.93 -0.51
N GLY A 212 1.15 -23.83 -1.76
CA GLY A 212 0.59 -24.94 -2.50
C GLY A 212 -0.77 -25.44 -1.97
N GLU A 213 -1.41 -24.70 -1.08
CA GLU A 213 -2.65 -25.11 -0.43
C GLU A 213 -3.70 -24.00 -0.38
N ARG A 214 -4.95 -24.44 -0.21
CA ARG A 214 -6.14 -23.60 -0.02
C ARG A 214 -6.68 -23.79 1.40
N PHE A 215 -7.22 -22.75 2.00
CA PHE A 215 -7.84 -22.76 3.32
C PHE A 215 -9.36 -22.57 3.22
N GLU A 216 -10.11 -23.30 4.04
CA GLU A 216 -11.55 -23.06 4.16
C GLU A 216 -11.83 -21.68 4.78
N TYR A 217 -12.88 -21.00 4.30
CA TYR A 217 -13.30 -19.68 4.82
C TYR A 217 -13.70 -19.71 6.30
N THR A 218 -13.97 -20.90 6.84
CA THR A 218 -14.29 -21.12 8.26
C THR A 218 -13.08 -21.44 9.11
N ASP A 219 -11.91 -21.70 8.50
CA ASP A 219 -10.67 -22.06 9.21
C ASP A 219 -10.24 -20.98 10.19
N LYS A 220 -9.96 -21.37 11.44
CA LYS A 220 -9.62 -20.43 12.52
C LYS A 220 -8.19 -19.91 12.40
N GLU A 221 -7.22 -20.77 12.06
CA GLU A 221 -5.82 -20.40 11.89
C GLU A 221 -5.70 -19.39 10.73
N PHE A 222 -6.38 -19.66 9.63
CA PHE A 222 -6.41 -18.75 8.48
C PHE A 222 -7.03 -17.39 8.80
N LYS A 223 -8.17 -17.36 9.52
CA LYS A 223 -8.78 -16.10 9.98
C LYS A 223 -7.86 -15.29 10.89
N GLU A 224 -7.13 -15.96 11.78
CA GLU A 224 -6.15 -15.29 12.64
C GLU A 224 -5.01 -14.69 11.81
N LEU A 225 -4.49 -15.44 10.82
CA LEU A 225 -3.44 -14.93 9.91
C LEU A 225 -3.91 -13.70 9.14
N LEU A 226 -5.11 -13.72 8.57
CA LEU A 226 -5.70 -12.56 7.91
C LEU A 226 -5.85 -11.37 8.86
N GLY A 227 -6.24 -11.62 10.11
CA GLY A 227 -6.29 -10.59 11.15
C GLY A 227 -4.92 -9.97 11.47
N TYR A 228 -3.83 -10.77 11.46
CA TYR A 228 -2.46 -10.26 11.64
C TYR A 228 -2.04 -9.39 10.45
N LEU A 229 -2.35 -9.81 9.22
CA LEU A 229 -2.08 -9.03 8.00
C LEU A 229 -2.81 -7.69 8.03
N GLU A 230 -4.12 -7.70 8.27
CA GLU A 230 -4.93 -6.48 8.36
C GLU A 230 -4.36 -5.51 9.41
N PHE A 231 -3.99 -6.02 10.59
CA PHE A 231 -3.39 -5.20 11.63
C PHE A 231 -2.06 -4.57 11.19
N LEU A 232 -1.20 -5.32 10.49
CA LEU A 232 0.08 -4.82 9.99
C LEU A 232 -0.14 -3.71 8.95
N PHE A 233 -1.03 -3.90 7.98
CA PHE A 233 -1.35 -2.89 6.97
C PHE A 233 -1.91 -1.60 7.58
N LYS A 234 -2.86 -1.73 8.48
CA LYS A 234 -3.50 -0.62 9.16
C LYS A 234 -2.52 0.23 9.96
N ASN A 235 -1.50 -0.40 10.55
CA ASN A 235 -0.53 0.27 11.41
C ASN A 235 0.82 0.53 10.73
N ALA A 236 1.00 0.17 9.45
CA ALA A 236 2.25 0.38 8.72
C ALA A 236 2.53 1.85 8.33
N GLY A 237 1.61 2.76 8.66
CA GLY A 237 1.70 4.17 8.31
C GLY A 237 2.76 4.96 9.10
N ILE A 238 2.95 6.21 8.69
CA ILE A 238 3.86 7.19 9.30
C ILE A 238 3.42 7.56 10.74
N GLN A 239 2.24 7.14 11.17
CA GLN A 239 1.59 7.60 12.41
C GLN A 239 2.14 6.97 13.70
N VAL A 240 3.18 6.14 13.62
CA VAL A 240 3.80 5.51 14.78
C VAL A 240 4.95 6.39 15.29
N PRO A 241 4.77 7.13 16.39
CA PRO A 241 5.79 8.07 16.90
C PRO A 241 7.13 7.39 17.21
N GLU A 242 7.11 6.13 17.56
CA GLU A 242 8.29 5.31 17.87
C GLU A 242 9.22 5.18 16.66
N ASN A 243 8.71 5.31 15.44
CA ASN A 243 9.52 5.33 14.22
C ASN A 243 10.47 6.53 14.15
N PHE A 244 10.10 7.65 14.78
CA PHE A 244 10.83 8.91 14.76
C PHE A 244 11.55 9.19 16.07
N PHE A 245 10.97 8.74 17.17
CA PHE A 245 11.47 8.92 18.52
C PHE A 245 11.44 7.58 19.27
N PRO A 246 12.38 6.67 19.04
CA PRO A 246 12.37 5.34 19.66
C PRO A 246 12.35 5.35 21.18
N TRP A 247 12.77 6.46 21.82
CA TRP A 247 12.75 6.64 23.27
C TRP A 247 11.34 6.86 23.85
N ILE A 248 10.35 7.26 23.04
CA ILE A 248 8.96 7.45 23.49
C ILE A 248 8.37 6.17 24.10
N ARG A 249 8.81 4.99 23.63
CA ARG A 249 8.41 3.69 24.17
C ARG A 249 8.66 3.55 25.68
N TYR A 250 9.71 4.18 26.20
CA TYR A 250 10.02 4.12 27.63
C TYR A 250 9.06 4.98 28.48
N ILE A 251 8.33 5.90 27.87
CA ILE A 251 7.40 6.81 28.55
C ILE A 251 5.95 6.36 28.39
N ARG A 252 5.56 5.97 27.15
CA ARG A 252 4.17 5.62 26.81
C ARG A 252 3.90 4.11 26.81
N GLY A 253 4.96 3.30 26.92
CA GLY A 253 4.92 1.92 26.46
C GLY A 253 4.88 1.85 24.94
N ASP A 254 5.21 0.69 24.37
CA ASP A 254 5.25 0.46 22.93
C ASP A 254 4.15 -0.51 22.46
N ALA A 255 2.99 -0.50 23.13
CA ALA A 255 1.95 -1.50 22.90
C ALA A 255 1.53 -1.68 21.42
N PRO A 256 1.31 -0.63 20.59
CA PRO A 256 1.02 -0.80 19.18
C PRO A 256 2.21 -1.39 18.39
N ALA A 257 3.41 -0.88 18.63
CA ALA A 257 4.63 -1.37 17.99
C ALA A 257 4.92 -2.82 18.37
N GLN A 258 4.79 -3.17 19.66
CA GLN A 258 4.99 -4.53 20.16
C GLN A 258 3.96 -5.49 19.57
N LYS A 259 2.69 -5.05 19.42
CA LYS A 259 1.65 -5.84 18.78
C LYS A 259 1.97 -6.12 17.30
N MET A 260 2.50 -5.12 16.57
CA MET A 260 2.97 -5.32 15.19
C MET A 260 4.10 -6.35 15.12
N ILE A 261 5.10 -6.24 16.00
CA ILE A 261 6.23 -7.18 16.08
C ILE A 261 5.74 -8.60 16.42
N ASN A 262 4.80 -8.72 17.36
CA ASN A 262 4.25 -10.02 17.74
C ASN A 262 3.41 -10.64 16.61
N ASN A 263 2.60 -9.87 15.90
CA ASN A 263 1.83 -10.35 14.76
C ASN A 263 2.75 -10.82 13.62
N ASP A 264 3.80 -10.04 13.32
CA ASP A 264 4.80 -10.45 12.33
C ASP A 264 5.51 -11.75 12.73
N LYS A 265 5.83 -11.90 14.02
CA LYS A 265 6.41 -13.15 14.53
C LYS A 265 5.49 -14.34 14.32
N LYS A 266 4.18 -14.19 14.55
CA LYS A 266 3.18 -15.23 14.27
C LYS A 266 3.13 -15.61 12.79
N LEU A 267 3.19 -14.64 11.89
CA LEU A 267 3.27 -14.91 10.45
C LEU A 267 4.56 -15.65 10.08
N GLN A 268 5.70 -15.28 10.67
CA GLN A 268 6.95 -15.98 10.44
C GLN A 268 6.91 -17.42 10.99
N GLU A 269 6.36 -17.64 12.17
CA GLU A 269 6.18 -18.98 12.77
C GLU A 269 5.33 -19.88 11.85
N PHE A 270 4.26 -19.33 11.27
CA PHE A 270 3.44 -20.04 10.28
C PHE A 270 4.23 -20.41 9.02
N VAL A 271 4.99 -19.46 8.44
CA VAL A 271 5.82 -19.74 7.26
C VAL A 271 6.88 -20.81 7.56
N VAL A 272 7.53 -20.74 8.72
CA VAL A 272 8.52 -21.75 9.14
C VAL A 272 7.88 -23.13 9.26
N LYS A 273 6.68 -23.21 9.85
CA LYS A 273 5.89 -24.46 9.91
C LYS A 273 5.67 -25.02 8.51
N LYS A 274 5.20 -24.20 7.55
CA LYS A 274 4.94 -24.62 6.16
C LYS A 274 6.20 -25.08 5.44
N VAL A 275 7.31 -24.35 5.57
CA VAL A 275 8.60 -24.79 4.99
C VAL A 275 9.06 -26.13 5.56
N ASN A 276 8.88 -26.36 6.86
CA ASN A 276 9.26 -27.66 7.46
C ASN A 276 8.33 -28.79 6.99
N GLU A 277 7.04 -28.54 6.80
CA GLU A 277 6.11 -29.50 6.20
C GLU A 277 6.55 -29.87 4.78
N HIS A 278 6.89 -28.90 3.93
CA HIS A 278 7.38 -29.13 2.56
C HIS A 278 8.68 -29.92 2.51
N ARG A 279 9.61 -29.71 3.46
CA ARG A 279 10.87 -30.47 3.52
C ARG A 279 10.69 -31.98 3.68
N VAL A 280 9.55 -32.40 4.25
CA VAL A 280 9.27 -33.83 4.49
C VAL A 280 8.95 -34.57 3.19
N ASP A 281 8.24 -33.92 2.26
CA ASP A 281 7.74 -34.50 1.02
C ASP A 281 8.27 -33.79 -0.24
N PHE A 282 9.39 -33.04 -0.12
CA PHE A 282 9.99 -32.30 -1.21
C PHE A 282 10.42 -33.20 -2.37
N ASP A 283 9.92 -32.88 -3.56
CA ASP A 283 10.32 -33.51 -4.82
C ASP A 283 10.86 -32.44 -5.80
N PRO A 284 12.17 -32.46 -6.11
CA PRO A 284 12.80 -31.45 -6.98
C PRO A 284 12.32 -31.52 -8.45
N ASP A 285 11.68 -32.61 -8.85
CA ASP A 285 11.14 -32.80 -10.21
C ASP A 285 9.67 -32.39 -10.31
N ASN A 286 8.98 -32.20 -9.18
CA ASN A 286 7.57 -31.79 -9.11
C ASN A 286 7.36 -30.60 -8.17
N LEU A 287 7.64 -29.40 -8.65
CA LEU A 287 7.59 -28.15 -7.86
C LEU A 287 6.16 -27.58 -7.82
N ARG A 288 5.53 -27.60 -6.67
CA ARG A 288 4.14 -27.25 -6.43
C ARG A 288 3.91 -25.73 -6.29
N ASP A 289 4.86 -25.03 -5.63
CA ASP A 289 4.71 -23.68 -5.11
C ASP A 289 6.04 -22.93 -4.92
N PHE A 290 5.96 -21.74 -4.31
CA PHE A 290 7.12 -20.90 -4.06
C PHE A 290 8.12 -21.51 -3.06
N ILE A 291 7.63 -22.26 -2.06
CA ILE A 291 8.47 -22.93 -1.08
C ILE A 291 9.28 -24.04 -1.75
N ASP A 292 8.66 -24.88 -2.58
CA ASP A 292 9.37 -25.93 -3.32
C ASP A 292 10.46 -25.36 -4.24
N LEU A 293 10.17 -24.24 -4.95
CA LEU A 293 11.19 -23.54 -5.74
C LEU A 293 12.36 -23.04 -4.91
N PHE A 294 12.10 -22.62 -3.68
CA PHE A 294 13.15 -22.24 -2.77
C PHE A 294 13.97 -23.46 -2.32
N LEU A 295 13.32 -24.55 -1.89
CA LEU A 295 14.00 -25.77 -1.45
C LEU A 295 14.90 -26.34 -2.55
N LYS A 296 14.47 -26.27 -3.80
CA LYS A 296 15.30 -26.63 -4.96
C LYS A 296 16.54 -25.74 -5.07
N THR A 297 16.37 -24.43 -4.93
CA THR A 297 17.49 -23.47 -5.01
C THR A 297 18.48 -23.68 -3.85
N GLU A 298 17.97 -24.03 -2.65
CA GLU A 298 18.78 -24.39 -1.48
C GLU A 298 19.59 -25.66 -1.75
N GLN A 299 18.97 -26.68 -2.35
CA GLN A 299 19.62 -27.94 -2.71
C GLN A 299 20.70 -27.76 -3.80
N GLU A 300 20.46 -26.87 -4.76
CA GLU A 300 21.42 -26.52 -5.81
C GLU A 300 22.61 -25.69 -5.32
N GLY A 301 22.60 -25.24 -4.07
CA GLY A 301 23.71 -24.57 -3.40
C GLY A 301 23.90 -23.11 -3.83
N ASP A 302 22.86 -22.42 -4.30
CA ASP A 302 22.96 -20.96 -4.60
C ASP A 302 23.11 -20.15 -3.32
N SER A 303 24.36 -19.90 -2.93
CA SER A 303 24.71 -19.14 -1.71
C SER A 303 24.32 -17.65 -1.75
N LYS A 304 23.77 -17.16 -2.86
CA LYS A 304 23.33 -15.75 -3.00
C LYS A 304 21.98 -15.48 -2.37
N ILE A 305 21.23 -16.52 -2.06
CA ILE A 305 19.90 -16.45 -1.46
C ILE A 305 19.97 -17.03 -0.06
N ALA A 306 19.86 -16.17 0.95
CA ALA A 306 19.82 -16.64 2.34
C ALA A 306 18.41 -17.14 2.69
N VAL A 307 18.35 -18.20 3.51
CA VAL A 307 17.11 -18.84 3.99
C VAL A 307 16.16 -17.79 4.63
N GLU A 308 16.71 -16.91 5.45
CA GLU A 308 15.94 -15.85 6.11
C GLU A 308 15.32 -14.85 5.12
N ASP A 309 15.98 -14.60 3.98
CA ASP A 309 15.43 -13.74 2.94
C ASP A 309 14.25 -14.38 2.25
N VAL A 310 14.26 -15.68 2.07
CA VAL A 310 13.13 -16.40 1.48
C VAL A 310 11.96 -16.46 2.44
N PHE A 311 12.17 -16.82 3.69
CA PHE A 311 11.12 -16.78 4.70
C PHE A 311 10.47 -15.42 4.76
N ARG A 312 11.28 -14.36 4.75
CA ARG A 312 10.73 -12.99 4.74
C ARG A 312 10.01 -12.67 3.44
N THR A 313 10.55 -13.09 2.29
CA THR A 313 9.89 -12.88 0.98
C THR A 313 8.56 -13.63 0.91
N THR A 314 8.47 -14.83 1.46
CA THR A 314 7.20 -15.59 1.57
C THR A 314 6.16 -14.78 2.35
N VAL A 315 6.53 -14.20 3.50
CA VAL A 315 5.66 -13.29 4.26
C VAL A 315 5.33 -12.03 3.45
N ASP A 316 6.31 -11.44 2.75
CA ASP A 316 6.10 -10.25 1.92
C ASP A 316 5.08 -10.51 0.79
N LEU A 317 5.16 -11.67 0.12
CA LEU A 317 4.23 -12.07 -0.94
C LEU A 317 2.83 -12.32 -0.39
N PHE A 318 2.71 -13.03 0.73
CA PHE A 318 1.43 -13.28 1.37
C PHE A 318 0.77 -11.98 1.84
N LEU A 319 1.54 -11.12 2.53
CA LEU A 319 1.08 -9.81 2.99
C LEU A 319 0.60 -8.94 1.81
N ALA A 320 1.44 -8.75 0.79
CA ALA A 320 1.14 -7.84 -0.32
C ALA A 320 0.03 -8.36 -1.24
N GLY A 321 -0.02 -9.69 -1.48
CA GLY A 321 -0.96 -10.32 -2.38
C GLY A 321 -2.39 -10.39 -1.84
N SER A 322 -2.56 -10.50 -0.51
CA SER A 322 -3.88 -10.67 0.09
C SER A 322 -4.69 -9.38 0.18
N GLU A 323 -4.06 -8.26 0.51
CA GLU A 323 -4.77 -7.03 0.89
C GLU A 323 -5.15 -6.15 -0.30
N ALA A 324 -4.16 -5.79 -1.14
CA ALA A 324 -4.36 -4.76 -2.16
C ALA A 324 -5.40 -5.15 -3.22
N THR A 325 -5.39 -6.42 -3.66
CA THR A 325 -6.35 -6.94 -4.64
C THR A 325 -7.76 -7.00 -4.07
N SER A 326 -7.91 -7.43 -2.82
CA SER A 326 -9.20 -7.44 -2.12
C SER A 326 -9.79 -6.02 -2.05
N VAL A 327 -8.99 -5.02 -1.70
CA VAL A 327 -9.43 -3.61 -1.68
C VAL A 327 -9.79 -3.10 -3.09
N ALA A 328 -9.03 -3.47 -4.12
CA ALA A 328 -9.34 -3.10 -5.49
C ALA A 328 -10.69 -3.70 -5.96
N LEU A 329 -10.99 -4.95 -5.60
CA LEU A 329 -12.29 -5.59 -5.87
C LEU A 329 -13.43 -4.92 -5.09
N GLN A 330 -13.21 -4.53 -3.82
CA GLN A 330 -14.21 -3.76 -3.06
C GLN A 330 -14.55 -2.45 -3.77
N TRP A 331 -13.56 -1.73 -4.26
CA TRP A 331 -13.78 -0.53 -5.06
C TRP A 331 -14.53 -0.83 -6.35
N PHE A 332 -14.13 -1.86 -7.08
CA PHE A 332 -14.82 -2.26 -8.31
C PHE A 332 -16.31 -2.50 -8.07
N LEU A 333 -16.66 -3.27 -7.05
CA LEU A 333 -18.05 -3.58 -6.71
C LEU A 333 -18.82 -2.35 -6.26
N LEU A 334 -18.21 -1.45 -5.49
CA LEU A 334 -18.83 -0.18 -5.13
C LEU A 334 -19.12 0.67 -6.37
N TYR A 335 -18.16 0.78 -7.31
CA TYR A 335 -18.39 1.51 -8.57
C TYR A 335 -19.50 0.84 -9.41
N MET A 336 -19.55 -0.47 -9.49
CA MET A 336 -20.62 -1.18 -10.21
C MET A 336 -21.99 -0.90 -9.61
N ALA A 337 -22.11 -0.97 -8.29
CA ALA A 337 -23.38 -0.67 -7.60
C ALA A 337 -23.80 0.82 -7.71
N ARG A 338 -22.82 1.74 -7.83
CA ARG A 338 -23.06 3.18 -7.95
C ARG A 338 -23.36 3.63 -9.37
N PHE A 339 -22.92 2.89 -10.39
CA PHE A 339 -23.04 3.24 -11.80
C PHE A 339 -23.68 2.07 -12.59
N PRO A 340 -24.99 1.85 -12.42
CA PRO A 340 -25.70 0.71 -13.03
C PRO A 340 -25.61 0.69 -14.56
N ASP A 341 -25.54 1.85 -15.22
CA ASP A 341 -25.38 1.94 -16.67
C ASP A 341 -24.03 1.37 -17.14
N ILE A 342 -22.95 1.67 -16.38
CA ILE A 342 -21.62 1.12 -16.66
C ILE A 342 -21.61 -0.37 -16.35
N GLN A 343 -22.22 -0.77 -15.24
CA GLN A 343 -22.38 -2.19 -14.90
C GLN A 343 -23.09 -2.95 -16.02
N GLN A 344 -24.18 -2.39 -16.58
CA GLN A 344 -24.92 -3.02 -17.67
C GLN A 344 -24.08 -3.12 -18.95
N ARG A 345 -23.35 -2.08 -19.31
CA ARG A 345 -22.44 -2.11 -20.47
C ARG A 345 -21.34 -3.14 -20.33
N CYS A 346 -20.80 -3.33 -19.11
CA CYS A 346 -19.86 -4.41 -18.83
C CYS A 346 -20.49 -5.78 -19.05
N LEU A 347 -21.72 -5.99 -18.56
CA LEU A 347 -22.47 -7.23 -18.78
C LEU A 347 -22.74 -7.49 -20.26
N ASP A 348 -23.15 -6.46 -21.02
CA ASP A 348 -23.44 -6.59 -22.44
C ASP A 348 -22.19 -7.02 -23.22
N ALA A 349 -21.01 -6.47 -22.87
CA ALA A 349 -19.75 -6.87 -23.44
C ALA A 349 -19.44 -8.35 -23.14
N VAL A 350 -19.65 -8.80 -21.90
CA VAL A 350 -19.47 -10.20 -21.50
C VAL A 350 -20.41 -11.12 -22.24
N LYS A 351 -21.72 -10.80 -22.28
CA LYS A 351 -22.72 -11.61 -22.99
C LYS A 351 -22.43 -11.73 -24.48
N LYS A 352 -22.02 -10.64 -25.11
CA LYS A 352 -21.63 -10.62 -26.53
C LYS A 352 -20.48 -11.58 -26.82
N GLU A 353 -19.48 -11.65 -25.94
CA GLU A 353 -18.29 -12.50 -26.16
C GLU A 353 -18.53 -13.96 -25.77
N THR A 354 -19.25 -14.21 -24.67
CA THR A 354 -19.42 -15.57 -24.11
C THR A 354 -20.69 -16.28 -24.55
N GLY A 355 -21.62 -15.56 -25.19
CA GLY A 355 -22.97 -16.05 -25.45
C GLY A 355 -23.83 -16.20 -24.18
N GLY A 356 -23.34 -15.70 -23.04
CA GLY A 356 -24.03 -15.78 -21.74
C GLY A 356 -23.89 -17.12 -21.00
N GLY A 357 -23.46 -18.20 -21.69
CA GLY A 357 -23.50 -19.57 -21.15
C GLY A 357 -22.16 -20.09 -20.61
N ARG A 358 -21.02 -19.59 -21.09
CA ARG A 358 -19.72 -20.02 -20.60
C ARG A 358 -19.06 -18.97 -19.69
N PRO A 359 -18.23 -19.40 -18.74
CA PRO A 359 -17.43 -18.45 -17.95
C PRO A 359 -16.46 -17.64 -18.81
N VAL A 360 -16.11 -16.46 -18.32
CA VAL A 360 -15.07 -15.61 -18.93
C VAL A 360 -13.70 -16.15 -18.58
N SER A 361 -12.83 -16.22 -19.59
CA SER A 361 -11.44 -16.67 -19.49
C SER A 361 -10.45 -15.55 -19.83
N LEU A 362 -9.17 -15.75 -19.51
CA LEU A 362 -8.12 -14.79 -19.89
C LEU A 362 -7.97 -14.64 -21.41
N ALA A 363 -8.41 -15.63 -22.19
CA ALA A 363 -8.43 -15.54 -23.64
C ALA A 363 -9.41 -14.49 -24.17
N ASP A 364 -10.39 -14.10 -23.37
CA ASP A 364 -11.40 -13.12 -23.75
C ASP A 364 -10.96 -11.68 -23.46
N LYS A 365 -9.85 -11.50 -22.72
CA LYS A 365 -9.41 -10.19 -22.21
C LYS A 365 -9.25 -9.13 -23.28
N ASP A 366 -8.66 -9.50 -24.43
CA ASP A 366 -8.40 -8.55 -25.52
C ASP A 366 -9.70 -8.10 -26.23
N LYS A 367 -10.77 -8.90 -26.12
CA LYS A 367 -12.08 -8.60 -26.67
C LYS A 367 -13.00 -7.87 -25.68
N LEU A 368 -12.77 -8.10 -24.39
CA LEU A 368 -13.51 -7.44 -23.31
C LEU A 368 -12.90 -6.08 -22.92
N THR A 369 -12.60 -5.26 -23.93
CA THR A 369 -11.94 -3.96 -23.79
C THR A 369 -12.65 -3.06 -22.77
N TYR A 370 -14.00 -3.08 -22.73
CA TYR A 370 -14.77 -2.23 -21.80
C TYR A 370 -14.60 -2.67 -20.34
N ILE A 371 -14.45 -3.96 -20.07
CA ILE A 371 -14.11 -4.47 -18.71
C ILE A 371 -12.72 -3.98 -18.32
N VAL A 372 -11.74 -4.12 -19.20
CA VAL A 372 -10.36 -3.66 -18.93
C VAL A 372 -10.31 -2.15 -18.71
N ALA A 373 -11.04 -1.37 -19.51
CA ALA A 373 -11.18 0.08 -19.36
C ALA A 373 -11.81 0.45 -18.00
N THR A 374 -12.85 -0.26 -17.60
CA THR A 374 -13.54 -0.07 -16.32
C THR A 374 -12.60 -0.36 -15.15
N LEU A 375 -11.85 -1.45 -15.20
CA LEU A 375 -10.85 -1.80 -14.16
C LEU A 375 -9.75 -0.76 -14.07
N ASN A 376 -9.22 -0.28 -15.20
CA ASN A 376 -8.21 0.78 -15.21
C ASN A 376 -8.75 2.07 -14.58
N GLU A 377 -9.99 2.44 -14.87
CA GLU A 377 -10.61 3.64 -14.31
C GLU A 377 -10.88 3.50 -12.81
N VAL A 378 -11.31 2.32 -12.36
CA VAL A 378 -11.43 2.01 -10.93
C VAL A 378 -10.07 2.14 -10.24
N LEU A 379 -9.01 1.52 -10.76
CA LEU A 379 -7.67 1.59 -10.18
C LEU A 379 -7.13 3.02 -10.14
N ARG A 380 -7.43 3.84 -11.16
CA ARG A 380 -7.03 5.24 -11.21
C ARG A 380 -7.70 6.07 -10.11
N LEU A 381 -9.04 5.99 -10.01
CA LEU A 381 -9.80 6.79 -9.05
C LEU A 381 -9.64 6.28 -7.62
N ALA A 382 -9.71 4.98 -7.42
CA ALA A 382 -9.51 4.35 -6.12
C ALA A 382 -8.11 4.64 -5.58
N SER A 383 -7.10 4.69 -6.46
CA SER A 383 -5.69 4.82 -6.04
C SER A 383 -5.43 4.01 -4.78
N VAL A 384 -5.61 2.69 -4.85
CA VAL A 384 -5.53 1.78 -3.69
C VAL A 384 -4.23 2.00 -2.91
N ALA A 385 -3.11 2.22 -3.59
CA ALA A 385 -1.86 2.68 -3.01
C ALA A 385 -1.60 4.15 -3.44
N PRO A 386 -2.15 5.15 -2.72
CA PRO A 386 -2.08 6.55 -3.15
C PRO A 386 -0.67 7.13 -3.08
N MET A 387 0.21 6.49 -2.31
CA MET A 387 1.63 6.81 -2.19
C MET A 387 2.44 5.53 -2.33
N ALA A 388 3.54 5.60 -3.09
CA ALA A 388 4.49 4.50 -3.10
C ALA A 388 5.13 4.32 -1.71
N PRO A 389 5.50 3.09 -1.33
CA PRO A 389 6.28 2.86 -0.13
C PRO A 389 7.54 3.72 -0.12
N PRO A 390 7.97 4.25 1.04
CA PRO A 390 9.07 5.21 1.10
C PRO A 390 10.36 4.64 0.50
N HIS A 391 11.04 5.50 -0.23
CA HIS A 391 12.39 5.29 -0.74
C HIS A 391 13.38 6.10 0.08
N SER A 392 14.67 5.79 -0.04
CA SER A 392 15.74 6.62 0.48
C SER A 392 16.80 6.90 -0.57
N VAL A 393 17.40 8.07 -0.47
CA VAL A 393 18.45 8.52 -1.36
C VAL A 393 19.75 7.75 -1.06
N VAL A 394 20.33 7.14 -2.09
CA VAL A 394 21.59 6.35 -2.00
C VAL A 394 22.82 7.25 -2.15
N LYS A 395 22.72 8.23 -3.04
CA LYS A 395 23.77 9.23 -3.31
C LYS A 395 23.11 10.56 -3.68
N PRO A 396 23.75 11.70 -3.41
CA PRO A 396 23.18 13.01 -3.68
C PRO A 396 22.59 13.10 -5.08
N VAL A 397 21.40 13.65 -5.20
CA VAL A 397 20.63 13.74 -6.45
C VAL A 397 19.83 15.04 -6.50
N GLU A 398 19.66 15.57 -7.71
CA GLU A 398 18.73 16.67 -7.98
C GLU A 398 17.42 16.13 -8.50
N ILE A 399 16.30 16.52 -7.85
CA ILE A 399 14.94 16.19 -8.25
C ILE A 399 14.12 17.50 -8.37
N GLY A 400 13.59 17.76 -9.55
CA GLY A 400 12.79 18.96 -9.81
C GLY A 400 13.51 20.28 -9.52
N GLY A 401 14.85 20.33 -9.71
CA GLY A 401 15.71 21.49 -9.44
C GLY A 401 16.07 21.67 -7.96
N TYR A 402 15.87 20.65 -7.11
CA TYR A 402 16.20 20.67 -5.69
C TYR A 402 17.19 19.57 -5.33
N ASN A 403 18.12 19.89 -4.41
CA ASN A 403 19.16 18.96 -3.98
C ASN A 403 18.68 18.11 -2.81
N LEU A 404 18.77 16.79 -2.95
CA LEU A 404 18.53 15.79 -1.91
C LEU A 404 19.85 15.15 -1.48
N ASP A 405 20.00 14.90 -0.19
CA ASP A 405 21.15 14.24 0.39
C ASP A 405 20.90 12.76 0.66
N VAL A 406 21.99 12.03 0.88
CA VAL A 406 21.92 10.62 1.29
C VAL A 406 21.05 10.47 2.54
N ASN A 407 20.21 9.44 2.55
CA ASN A 407 19.23 9.15 3.59
C ASN A 407 18.03 10.11 3.68
N ASP A 408 17.91 11.13 2.82
CA ASP A 408 16.63 11.79 2.67
C ASP A 408 15.59 10.76 2.24
N LEU A 409 14.40 10.80 2.88
CA LEU A 409 13.27 9.97 2.46
C LEU A 409 12.61 10.59 1.24
N VAL A 410 12.23 9.74 0.29
CA VAL A 410 11.46 10.16 -0.88
C VAL A 410 10.17 9.38 -0.94
N VAL A 411 9.05 10.08 -0.95
CA VAL A 411 7.71 9.53 -1.11
C VAL A 411 7.14 9.98 -2.44
N PHE A 412 6.76 9.03 -3.28
CA PHE A 412 6.14 9.31 -4.56
C PHE A 412 4.62 9.30 -4.39
N HIS A 413 4.01 10.43 -4.73
CA HIS A 413 2.58 10.64 -4.57
C HIS A 413 1.84 10.20 -5.83
N LEU A 414 1.50 8.90 -5.91
CA LEU A 414 0.87 8.28 -7.09
C LEU A 414 -0.53 8.84 -7.36
N TYR A 415 -1.29 9.15 -6.31
CA TYR A 415 -2.59 9.81 -6.42
C TYR A 415 -2.51 11.11 -7.22
N SER A 416 -1.44 11.89 -7.08
CA SER A 416 -1.25 13.11 -7.86
C SER A 416 -1.06 12.87 -9.36
N CYS A 417 -0.58 11.67 -9.72
CA CYS A 417 -0.46 11.27 -11.13
C CYS A 417 -1.82 10.90 -11.71
N HIS A 418 -2.67 10.25 -10.90
CA HIS A 418 -3.99 9.80 -11.30
C HIS A 418 -5.04 10.93 -11.36
N MET A 419 -4.78 12.02 -10.66
CA MET A 419 -5.69 13.16 -10.54
C MET A 419 -5.17 14.44 -11.25
N ASP A 420 -4.16 14.31 -12.10
CA ASP A 420 -3.56 15.43 -12.81
C ASP A 420 -4.48 15.94 -13.93
N PRO A 421 -4.99 17.19 -13.86
CA PRO A 421 -5.97 17.68 -14.83
C PRO A 421 -5.37 17.95 -16.22
N GLU A 422 -4.04 18.04 -16.33
CA GLU A 422 -3.36 18.22 -17.63
C GLU A 422 -3.41 16.93 -18.47
N LEU A 423 -3.43 15.77 -17.80
CA LEU A 423 -3.42 14.46 -18.47
C LEU A 423 -4.75 13.71 -18.37
N TRP A 424 -5.63 14.11 -17.44
CA TRP A 424 -6.94 13.51 -17.25
C TRP A 424 -8.03 14.57 -17.31
N THR A 425 -8.75 14.62 -18.42
CA THR A 425 -9.92 15.53 -18.55
C THR A 425 -10.98 15.15 -17.52
N LYS A 426 -11.34 16.08 -16.63
CA LYS A 426 -12.25 15.85 -15.49
C LYS A 426 -11.81 14.62 -14.69
N PRO A 427 -10.65 14.69 -14.00
CA PRO A 427 -10.04 13.54 -13.34
C PRO A 427 -10.94 12.90 -12.25
N GLU A 428 -11.87 13.64 -11.67
CA GLU A 428 -12.81 13.20 -10.64
C GLU A 428 -13.98 12.36 -11.17
N VAL A 429 -14.20 12.36 -12.49
CA VAL A 429 -15.35 11.68 -13.11
C VAL A 429 -14.98 10.25 -13.46
N PHE A 430 -15.79 9.28 -12.99
CA PHE A 430 -15.68 7.87 -13.38
C PHE A 430 -16.15 7.69 -14.83
N ARG A 431 -15.21 7.48 -15.73
CA ARG A 431 -15.46 7.41 -17.17
C ARG A 431 -14.56 6.37 -17.84
N PRO A 432 -14.97 5.12 -17.93
CA PRO A 432 -14.20 4.05 -18.58
C PRO A 432 -13.81 4.35 -20.04
N GLU A 433 -14.63 5.11 -20.76
CA GLU A 433 -14.42 5.45 -22.18
C GLU A 433 -13.13 6.21 -22.43
N ARG A 434 -12.55 6.88 -21.40
CA ARG A 434 -11.26 7.56 -21.54
C ARG A 434 -10.09 6.63 -21.87
N TRP A 435 -10.29 5.34 -21.66
CA TRP A 435 -9.30 4.29 -21.88
C TRP A 435 -9.42 3.61 -23.24
N ILE A 436 -10.38 4.01 -24.05
CA ILE A 436 -10.69 3.34 -25.32
C ILE A 436 -10.51 4.34 -26.44
N ASP A 437 -9.71 3.98 -27.47
CA ASP A 437 -9.55 4.78 -28.68
C ASP A 437 -10.71 4.57 -29.68
N GLU A 438 -10.66 5.28 -30.81
CA GLU A 438 -11.67 5.19 -31.87
C GLU A 438 -11.75 3.79 -32.50
N GLU A 439 -10.66 3.00 -32.41
CA GLU A 439 -10.61 1.63 -32.91
C GLU A 439 -11.07 0.59 -31.87
N GLY A 440 -11.47 1.03 -30.67
CA GLY A 440 -11.93 0.17 -29.57
C GLY A 440 -10.80 -0.50 -28.78
N LYS A 441 -9.56 -0.01 -28.89
CA LYS A 441 -8.39 -0.54 -28.17
C LYS A 441 -8.08 0.27 -26.92
N ILE A 442 -7.37 -0.38 -25.97
CA ILE A 442 -6.94 0.28 -24.73
C ILE A 442 -5.82 1.29 -25.00
N ILE A 443 -6.06 2.54 -24.59
CA ILE A 443 -5.08 3.63 -24.60
C ILE A 443 -4.13 3.46 -23.41
N LYS A 444 -2.82 3.53 -23.66
CA LYS A 444 -1.81 3.60 -22.60
C LYS A 444 -1.59 5.06 -22.20
N ASN A 445 -1.83 5.38 -20.93
CA ASN A 445 -1.56 6.70 -20.39
C ASN A 445 -0.34 6.64 -19.45
N PRO A 446 0.74 7.41 -19.68
CA PRO A 446 1.96 7.39 -18.85
C PRO A 446 1.74 7.91 -17.42
N ALA A 447 0.64 8.61 -17.15
CA ALA A 447 0.25 9.04 -15.81
C ALA A 447 -0.40 7.92 -14.98
N PHE A 448 -0.79 6.82 -15.61
CA PHE A 448 -1.38 5.67 -14.93
C PHE A 448 -0.29 4.80 -14.34
N MET A 449 -0.09 4.93 -13.04
CA MET A 449 0.97 4.24 -12.28
C MET A 449 0.43 3.60 -10.99
N PRO A 450 -0.65 2.82 -11.01
CA PRO A 450 -1.21 2.22 -9.78
C PRO A 450 -0.26 1.22 -9.11
N PHE A 451 0.70 0.69 -9.88
CA PHE A 451 1.72 -0.25 -9.44
C PHE A 451 3.10 0.39 -9.26
N GLY A 452 3.19 1.74 -9.31
CA GLY A 452 4.45 2.46 -9.34
C GLY A 452 5.19 2.34 -10.66
N ALA A 453 6.49 2.63 -10.66
CA ALA A 453 7.34 2.57 -11.84
C ALA A 453 8.81 2.25 -11.45
N GLY A 454 9.65 1.96 -12.46
CA GLY A 454 11.08 1.75 -12.27
C GLY A 454 11.45 0.40 -11.62
N PRO A 455 12.67 0.27 -11.08
CA PRO A 455 13.17 -1.01 -10.59
C PRO A 455 12.38 -1.61 -9.42
N ARG A 456 11.69 -0.78 -8.64
CA ARG A 456 10.85 -1.17 -7.49
C ARG A 456 9.35 -1.23 -7.82
N THR A 457 8.97 -1.27 -9.11
CA THR A 457 7.57 -1.47 -9.53
C THR A 457 6.99 -2.74 -8.91
N CYS A 458 5.68 -2.78 -8.72
CA CYS A 458 4.98 -3.91 -8.11
C CYS A 458 5.34 -5.23 -8.81
N LEU A 459 5.69 -6.23 -8.02
CA LEU A 459 6.05 -7.55 -8.51
C LEU A 459 4.81 -8.37 -8.86
N GLY A 460 3.70 -8.11 -8.16
CA GLY A 460 2.42 -8.78 -8.32
C GLY A 460 1.51 -8.17 -9.39
N GLU A 461 1.89 -7.10 -10.11
CA GLU A 461 1.04 -6.46 -11.12
C GLU A 461 0.38 -7.46 -12.09
N PRO A 462 1.10 -8.43 -12.71
CA PRO A 462 0.47 -9.39 -13.62
C PRO A 462 -0.60 -10.24 -12.93
N LEU A 463 -0.36 -10.68 -11.68
CA LEU A 463 -1.30 -11.46 -10.90
C LEU A 463 -2.56 -10.65 -10.57
N VAL A 464 -2.38 -9.45 -10.03
CA VAL A 464 -3.50 -8.55 -9.68
C VAL A 464 -4.39 -8.28 -10.89
N MET A 465 -3.81 -8.02 -12.07
CA MET A 465 -4.59 -7.74 -13.28
C MET A 465 -5.31 -8.99 -13.82
N MET A 466 -4.79 -10.20 -13.57
CA MET A 466 -5.49 -11.45 -13.86
C MET A 466 -6.67 -11.65 -12.91
N GLU A 467 -6.44 -11.51 -11.62
CA GLU A 467 -7.45 -11.65 -10.58
C GLU A 467 -8.60 -10.65 -10.80
N LEU A 468 -8.28 -9.36 -10.90
CA LEU A 468 -9.29 -8.32 -11.13
C LEU A 468 -10.14 -8.59 -12.36
N PHE A 469 -9.51 -9.00 -13.48
CA PHE A 469 -10.23 -9.26 -14.71
C PHE A 469 -11.17 -10.46 -14.58
N LEU A 470 -10.69 -11.59 -14.06
CA LEU A 470 -11.47 -12.81 -13.93
C LEU A 470 -12.60 -12.67 -12.92
N PHE A 471 -12.33 -12.09 -11.74
CA PHE A 471 -13.38 -11.82 -10.75
C PHE A 471 -14.41 -10.82 -11.28
N ALA A 472 -13.96 -9.68 -11.82
CA ALA A 472 -14.87 -8.66 -12.31
C ALA A 472 -15.83 -9.21 -13.38
N ALA A 473 -15.30 -9.91 -14.37
CA ALA A 473 -16.10 -10.38 -15.49
C ALA A 473 -17.08 -11.52 -15.09
N ASN A 474 -16.59 -12.52 -14.33
CA ASN A 474 -17.42 -13.65 -13.90
C ASN A 474 -18.46 -13.26 -12.84
N LEU A 475 -18.12 -12.38 -11.90
CA LEU A 475 -19.09 -11.85 -10.93
C LEU A 475 -20.17 -11.00 -11.61
N LEU A 476 -19.84 -10.15 -12.59
CA LEU A 476 -20.81 -9.39 -13.36
C LEU A 476 -21.71 -10.28 -14.23
N GLN A 477 -21.17 -11.38 -14.76
CA GLN A 477 -21.96 -12.35 -15.51
C GLN A 477 -23.03 -13.01 -14.62
N ARG A 478 -22.69 -13.29 -13.36
CA ARG A 478 -23.55 -14.01 -12.43
C ARG A 478 -24.49 -13.11 -11.65
N PHE A 479 -24.06 -11.91 -11.26
CA PHE A 479 -24.80 -11.04 -10.36
C PHE A 479 -25.07 -9.65 -10.93
N GLU A 480 -26.19 -9.07 -10.50
CA GLU A 480 -26.42 -7.63 -10.51
C GLU A 480 -26.08 -7.08 -9.12
N PHE A 481 -25.24 -6.05 -9.06
CA PHE A 481 -24.83 -5.43 -7.81
C PHE A 481 -25.63 -4.18 -7.52
N ARG A 482 -26.15 -4.11 -6.30
CA ARG A 482 -26.87 -2.94 -5.79
C ARG A 482 -26.39 -2.62 -4.38
N LEU A 483 -26.45 -1.35 -4.02
CA LEU A 483 -26.29 -0.95 -2.61
C LEU A 483 -27.51 -1.36 -1.81
N GLU A 484 -27.32 -1.53 -0.51
CA GLU A 484 -28.41 -1.82 0.42
C GLU A 484 -29.48 -0.73 0.35
N PRO A 485 -30.76 -1.10 0.14
CA PRO A 485 -31.85 -0.13 0.06
C PRO A 485 -31.98 0.69 1.34
N GLY A 486 -32.04 2.02 1.20
CA GLY A 486 -32.20 2.94 2.33
C GLY A 486 -30.95 3.20 3.14
N ALA A 487 -29.81 2.55 2.85
CA ALA A 487 -28.55 2.86 3.47
C ALA A 487 -27.94 4.17 2.93
N GLU A 488 -27.08 4.80 3.72
CA GLU A 488 -26.30 5.95 3.27
C GLU A 488 -25.42 5.55 2.07
N ILE A 489 -25.44 6.38 1.04
CA ILE A 489 -24.64 6.14 -0.16
C ILE A 489 -23.16 6.36 0.15
N PRO A 490 -22.29 5.32 0.04
CA PRO A 490 -20.88 5.45 0.38
C PRO A 490 -20.17 6.47 -0.52
N SER A 491 -19.31 7.27 0.08
CA SER A 491 -18.44 8.18 -0.66
C SER A 491 -17.47 7.43 -1.56
N LEU A 492 -17.29 7.90 -2.80
CA LEU A 492 -16.27 7.41 -3.71
C LEU A 492 -14.87 7.98 -3.41
N GLU A 493 -14.76 8.78 -2.38
CA GLU A 493 -13.46 9.29 -1.92
C GLU A 493 -12.69 8.25 -1.11
N GLY A 494 -13.38 7.35 -0.44
CA GLY A 494 -12.80 6.39 0.46
C GLY A 494 -12.15 7.03 1.68
N HIS A 495 -11.34 6.24 2.34
CA HIS A 495 -10.52 6.71 3.43
C HIS A 495 -9.18 5.96 3.45
N GLN A 496 -8.11 6.65 3.83
CA GLN A 496 -6.79 6.02 3.93
C GLN A 496 -6.64 5.35 5.30
N ASP A 497 -6.65 4.03 5.31
CA ASP A 497 -6.38 3.21 6.49
C ASP A 497 -4.97 2.58 6.35
N GLY A 498 -4.03 3.10 7.12
CA GLY A 498 -2.61 2.73 6.97
C GLY A 498 -2.02 3.18 5.62
N ILE A 499 -1.65 2.23 4.78
CA ILE A 499 -1.03 2.49 3.47
C ILE A 499 -2.00 2.40 2.29
N THR A 500 -3.21 1.87 2.49
CA THR A 500 -4.22 1.68 1.45
C THR A 500 -5.36 2.67 1.57
N ASN A 501 -5.87 3.13 0.42
CA ASN A 501 -7.12 3.86 0.31
C ASN A 501 -8.26 2.87 0.07
N ARG A 502 -9.19 2.79 1.03
CA ARG A 502 -10.30 1.83 1.02
C ARG A 502 -11.64 2.54 0.87
N PRO A 503 -12.66 1.88 0.29
CA PRO A 503 -14.03 2.36 0.44
C PRO A 503 -14.43 2.35 1.92
N LEU A 504 -15.35 3.23 2.29
CA LEU A 504 -16.06 3.11 3.57
C LEU A 504 -16.85 1.79 3.56
N ASP A 505 -17.09 1.21 4.74
CA ASP A 505 -17.90 0.01 4.84
C ASP A 505 -19.31 0.24 4.25
N PHE A 506 -19.78 -0.70 3.45
CA PHE A 506 -21.11 -0.64 2.82
C PHE A 506 -21.71 -2.05 2.72
N GLY A 507 -23.04 -2.10 2.78
CA GLY A 507 -23.83 -3.29 2.45
C GLY A 507 -23.99 -3.40 0.94
N LEU A 508 -23.71 -4.60 0.39
CA LEU A 508 -23.91 -4.93 -1.02
C LEU A 508 -24.96 -6.02 -1.15
N GLN A 509 -25.85 -5.88 -2.13
CA GLN A 509 -26.69 -6.96 -2.61
C GLN A 509 -26.11 -7.52 -3.91
N ALA A 510 -25.95 -8.84 -3.97
CA ALA A 510 -25.61 -9.58 -5.18
C ALA A 510 -26.85 -10.34 -5.64
N LEU A 511 -27.57 -9.79 -6.61
CA LEU A 511 -28.80 -10.37 -7.13
C LEU A 511 -28.47 -11.32 -8.28
N ALA A 512 -28.73 -12.61 -8.10
CA ALA A 512 -28.45 -13.61 -9.13
C ALA A 512 -29.22 -13.29 -10.43
N ARG A 513 -28.49 -13.29 -11.54
CA ARG A 513 -29.09 -13.11 -12.87
C ARG A 513 -29.67 -14.43 -13.34
N SER A 514 -30.87 -14.39 -13.92
CA SER A 514 -31.40 -15.57 -14.61
C SER A 514 -30.41 -15.97 -15.71
N THR A 515 -29.94 -17.20 -15.65
CA THR A 515 -29.24 -17.84 -16.80
C THR A 515 -30.25 -17.92 -17.94
N ALA A 516 -30.09 -17.02 -18.93
CA ALA A 516 -30.88 -17.05 -20.15
C ALA A 516 -30.38 -18.14 -21.07
#